data_5c57bd095d6f2a81856389db502a3f4f
#
_entry.id   5c57bd095d6f2a81856389db502a3f4f
#
_cell.length_a   1.000
_cell.length_b   1.000
_cell.length_c   1.000
_cell.angle_alpha   90.00
_cell.angle_beta   90.00
_cell.angle_gamma   90.00
#
_symmetry.space_group_name_H-M   'P 1'
#
loop_
_entity.id
_entity.type
_entity.pdbx_description
1 polymer ?
#
loop_
_entity_poly.entity_id
_entity_poly.type
_entity_poly.pdbx_seq_one_letter_code
_entity_poly.pdbx_strand_id
1 'polypeptide(L)'
;LKGIRKKIYILDTSALLSYIEDEEGSDIVETLLIEAENKKIIIWVAFVSLTEVFYITLQEKGETEAKKRLELIQSLAINIEESNEDLNLRAARFKAKNRISLADAYIAALCEKHNGILVHKDPEFKRILPAIREYGLPYKK
;
A
#
# COMPACT_ATOMS: atom_id res chain seq x y z
N LEU A 1 -31.10 -4.89 7.25
CA LEU A 1 -30.42 -3.95 6.37
C LEU A 1 -29.23 -4.62 5.71
N LYS A 2 -29.25 -4.63 4.42
CA LYS A 2 -28.09 -5.08 3.67
C LYS A 2 -26.98 -4.10 3.96
N GLY A 3 -25.90 -4.61 4.48
CA GLY A 3 -24.82 -3.84 5.04
C GLY A 3 -24.27 -2.78 4.12
N ILE A 4 -23.94 -1.66 4.70
CA ILE A 4 -23.10 -0.66 4.06
C ILE A 4 -21.77 -1.34 3.73
N ARG A 5 -21.34 -1.28 2.47
CA ARG A 5 -20.06 -1.81 2.06
C ARG A 5 -18.96 -1.06 2.80
N LYS A 6 -18.04 -1.80 3.39
CA LYS A 6 -16.88 -1.22 4.02
C LYS A 6 -15.99 -0.56 2.96
N LYS A 7 -15.42 0.58 3.30
CA LYS A 7 -14.40 1.20 2.46
C LYS A 7 -13.16 0.33 2.45
N ILE A 8 -12.52 0.28 1.30
CA ILE A 8 -11.30 -0.49 1.09
C ILE A 8 -10.16 0.51 0.83
N TYR A 9 -9.09 0.36 1.58
CA TYR A 9 -7.88 1.17 1.42
C TYR A 9 -6.71 0.28 1.02
N ILE A 10 -5.84 0.80 0.17
CA ILE A 10 -4.61 0.15 -0.22
C ILE A 10 -3.47 1.00 0.31
N LEU A 11 -2.59 0.41 1.13
CA LEU A 11 -1.39 1.09 1.58
C LEU A 11 -0.25 0.74 0.64
N ASP A 12 0.38 1.77 0.06
CA ASP A 12 1.59 1.54 -0.73
C ASP A 12 2.81 1.45 0.20
N THR A 13 3.97 1.22 -0.39
CA THR A 13 5.22 1.11 0.36
C THR A 13 5.54 2.38 1.14
N SER A 14 5.29 3.54 0.54
CA SER A 14 5.58 4.82 1.21
C SER A 14 4.69 5.05 2.43
N ALA A 15 3.42 4.63 2.36
CA ALA A 15 2.51 4.71 3.51
C ALA A 15 2.96 3.78 4.63
N LEU A 16 3.36 2.56 4.31
CA LEU A 16 3.87 1.61 5.30
C LEU A 16 5.14 2.13 5.97
N LEU A 17 6.09 2.65 5.19
CA LEU A 17 7.34 3.20 5.73
C LEU A 17 7.08 4.43 6.60
N SER A 18 6.15 5.28 6.19
CA SER A 18 5.74 6.45 6.99
C SER A 18 5.26 6.03 8.37
N TYR A 19 4.45 4.99 8.44
CA TYR A 19 3.95 4.45 9.71
C TYR A 19 5.09 3.84 10.54
N ILE A 20 5.91 2.99 9.91
CA ILE A 20 7.00 2.29 10.60
C ILE A 20 8.04 3.26 11.16
N GLU A 21 8.36 4.31 10.41
CA GLU A 21 9.41 5.28 10.78
C GLU A 21 8.85 6.49 11.53
N ASP A 22 7.58 6.47 11.87
CA ASP A 22 6.91 7.55 12.60
C ASP A 22 7.13 8.91 11.92
N GLU A 23 6.98 8.92 10.60
CA GLU A 23 7.12 10.12 9.80
C GLU A 23 5.79 10.88 9.69
N GLU A 24 5.85 12.06 9.07
CA GLU A 24 4.63 12.84 8.80
C GLU A 24 3.62 11.99 8.02
N GLY A 25 2.38 11.95 8.49
CA GLY A 25 1.33 11.10 7.93
C GLY A 25 1.13 9.79 8.67
N SER A 26 2.03 9.44 9.58
CA SER A 26 1.95 8.20 10.38
C SER A 26 0.65 8.09 11.17
N ASP A 27 0.18 9.19 11.73
CA ASP A 27 -1.06 9.24 12.51
C ASP A 27 -2.28 8.90 11.65
N ILE A 28 -2.30 9.29 10.38
CA ILE A 28 -3.36 8.94 9.45
C ILE A 28 -3.38 7.44 9.21
N VAL A 29 -2.22 6.85 8.94
CA VAL A 29 -2.09 5.41 8.73
C VAL A 29 -2.49 4.65 9.98
N GLU A 30 -2.04 5.11 11.16
CA GLU A 30 -2.41 4.51 12.44
C GLU A 30 -3.92 4.50 12.63
N THR A 31 -4.60 5.61 12.33
CA THR A 31 -6.06 5.70 12.44
C THR A 31 -6.74 4.67 11.53
N LEU A 32 -6.25 4.52 10.29
CA LEU A 32 -6.79 3.52 9.36
C LEU A 32 -6.57 2.10 9.90
N LEU A 33 -5.41 1.82 10.45
CA LEU A 33 -5.12 0.49 11.03
C LEU A 33 -6.03 0.19 12.23
N ILE A 34 -6.30 1.16 13.08
CA ILE A 34 -7.24 1.01 14.20
C ILE A 34 -8.65 0.74 13.68
N GLU A 35 -9.09 1.48 12.67
CA GLU A 35 -10.41 1.25 12.07
C GLU A 35 -10.51 -0.14 11.43
N ALA A 36 -9.44 -0.61 10.81
CA ALA A 36 -9.40 -1.96 10.23
C ALA A 36 -9.45 -3.04 11.32
N GLU A 37 -8.73 -2.83 12.42
CA GLU A 37 -8.77 -3.73 13.58
C GLU A 37 -10.18 -3.81 14.16
N ASN A 38 -10.89 -2.70 14.18
CA ASN A 38 -12.30 -2.62 14.62
C ASN A 38 -13.29 -3.05 13.54
N LYS A 39 -12.80 -3.58 12.43
CA LYS A 39 -13.61 -4.10 11.32
C LYS A 39 -14.51 -3.07 10.65
N LYS A 40 -14.15 -1.80 10.74
CA LYS A 40 -14.89 -0.70 10.09
C LYS A 40 -14.50 -0.50 8.64
N ILE A 41 -13.26 -0.84 8.30
CA ILE A 41 -12.70 -0.75 6.95
C ILE A 41 -11.88 -1.99 6.65
N ILE A 42 -11.51 -2.14 5.38
CA ILE A 42 -10.63 -3.23 4.92
C ILE A 42 -9.37 -2.59 4.33
N ILE A 43 -8.21 -3.11 4.69
CA ILE A 43 -6.93 -2.65 4.16
C ILE A 43 -6.26 -3.80 3.41
N TRP A 44 -5.80 -3.51 2.19
CA TRP A 44 -4.98 -4.42 1.39
C TRP A 44 -3.60 -3.84 1.17
N VAL A 45 -2.62 -4.72 1.10
CA VAL A 45 -1.23 -4.40 0.78
C VAL A 45 -0.75 -5.38 -0.29
N ALA A 46 -0.10 -4.89 -1.32
CA ALA A 46 0.46 -5.74 -2.37
C ALA A 46 1.75 -6.43 -1.88
N PHE A 47 1.96 -7.65 -2.31
CA PHE A 47 3.17 -8.41 -1.98
C PHE A 47 4.46 -7.63 -2.27
N VAL A 48 4.50 -6.84 -3.34
CA VAL A 48 5.70 -6.07 -3.70
C VAL A 48 6.10 -5.06 -2.63
N SER A 49 5.13 -4.55 -1.85
CA SER A 49 5.43 -3.61 -0.78
C SER A 49 6.23 -4.25 0.33
N LEU A 50 5.99 -5.52 0.64
CA LEU A 50 6.79 -6.25 1.61
C LEU A 50 8.24 -6.40 1.13
N THR A 51 8.40 -6.73 -0.15
CA THR A 51 9.73 -6.83 -0.77
C THR A 51 10.46 -5.49 -0.71
N GLU A 52 9.75 -4.40 -1.02
CA GLU A 52 10.35 -3.06 -0.99
C GLU A 52 10.73 -2.64 0.44
N VAL A 53 9.86 -2.84 1.40
CA VAL A 53 10.19 -2.54 2.81
C VAL A 53 11.41 -3.33 3.24
N PHE A 54 11.49 -4.61 2.84
CA PHE A 54 12.61 -5.45 3.22
C PHE A 54 13.93 -4.94 2.62
N TYR A 55 14.00 -4.73 1.30
CA TYR A 55 15.27 -4.36 0.70
C TYR A 55 15.70 -2.94 1.09
N ILE A 56 14.78 -2.01 1.21
CA ILE A 56 15.10 -0.64 1.65
C ILE A 56 15.68 -0.69 3.07
N THR A 57 15.04 -1.41 3.98
CA THR A 57 15.51 -1.54 5.35
C THR A 57 16.84 -2.29 5.41
N LEU A 58 16.99 -3.34 4.58
CA LEU A 58 18.23 -4.11 4.50
C LEU A 58 19.41 -3.21 4.14
N GLN A 59 19.21 -2.33 3.15
CA GLN A 59 20.25 -1.40 2.70
C GLN A 59 20.58 -0.35 3.76
N GLU A 60 19.59 0.13 4.49
CA GLU A 60 19.76 1.23 5.43
C GLU A 60 20.14 0.78 6.84
N LYS A 61 19.61 -0.35 7.28
CA LYS A 61 19.68 -0.76 8.70
C LYS A 61 20.09 -2.22 8.92
N GLY A 62 20.20 -3.00 7.87
CA GLY A 62 20.62 -4.40 7.95
C GLY A 62 19.47 -5.39 8.13
N GLU A 63 19.83 -6.68 8.12
CA GLU A 63 18.86 -7.78 8.00
C GLU A 63 17.98 -7.95 9.24
N THR A 64 18.55 -7.78 10.44
CA THR A 64 17.78 -7.93 11.67
C THR A 64 16.60 -6.96 11.72
N GLU A 65 16.85 -5.70 11.40
CA GLU A 65 15.79 -4.68 11.37
C GLU A 65 14.80 -4.94 10.23
N ALA A 66 15.28 -5.38 9.08
CA ALA A 66 14.42 -5.71 7.94
C ALA A 66 13.43 -6.82 8.30
N LYS A 67 13.89 -7.85 8.98
CA LYS A 67 13.02 -8.96 9.44
C LYS A 67 12.01 -8.50 10.47
N LYS A 68 12.42 -7.64 11.40
CA LYS A 68 11.49 -7.06 12.39
C LYS A 68 10.37 -6.27 11.74
N ARG A 69 10.68 -5.52 10.70
CA ARG A 69 9.67 -4.73 9.98
C ARG A 69 8.67 -5.62 9.25
N LEU A 70 9.12 -6.71 8.65
CA LEU A 70 8.19 -7.68 8.04
C LEU A 70 7.27 -8.31 9.08
N GLU A 71 7.81 -8.68 10.23
CA GLU A 71 7.00 -9.24 11.33
C GLU A 71 5.96 -8.22 11.79
N LEU A 72 6.34 -6.95 11.93
CA LEU A 72 5.41 -5.88 12.28
C LEU A 72 4.27 -5.79 11.26
N ILE A 73 4.61 -5.71 9.98
CA ILE A 73 3.59 -5.60 8.92
C ILE A 73 2.63 -6.79 8.96
N GLN A 74 3.15 -7.99 9.12
CA GLN A 74 2.33 -9.21 9.16
C GLN A 74 1.44 -9.29 10.40
N SER A 75 1.74 -8.52 11.44
CA SER A 75 0.91 -8.44 12.66
C SER A 75 -0.21 -7.41 12.56
N LEU A 76 -0.18 -6.54 11.56
CA LEU A 76 -1.17 -5.48 11.41
C LEU A 76 -2.50 -6.02 10.88
N ALA A 77 -3.57 -5.26 11.09
CA ALA A 77 -4.90 -5.61 10.61
C ALA A 77 -5.05 -5.32 9.11
N ILE A 78 -4.25 -6.00 8.30
CA ILE A 78 -4.21 -5.85 6.85
C ILE A 78 -4.33 -7.21 6.17
N ASN A 79 -4.73 -7.17 4.91
CA ASN A 79 -4.71 -8.33 4.02
C ASN A 79 -3.57 -8.14 3.03
N ILE A 80 -2.75 -9.16 2.84
CA ILE A 80 -1.66 -9.11 1.87
C ILE A 80 -2.10 -9.90 0.65
N GLU A 81 -2.06 -9.28 -0.53
CA GLU A 81 -2.35 -9.99 -1.76
C GLU A 81 -1.05 -10.44 -2.40
N GLU A 82 -0.93 -11.76 -2.53
CA GLU A 82 0.20 -12.36 -3.21
C GLU A 82 0.02 -12.27 -4.72
N SER A 83 1.09 -12.53 -5.46
CA SER A 83 1.05 -12.57 -6.91
C SER A 83 0.06 -13.63 -7.39
N ASN A 84 -0.78 -13.26 -8.35
CA ASN A 84 -1.73 -14.17 -9.01
C ASN A 84 -1.97 -13.67 -10.43
N GLU A 85 -2.58 -14.52 -11.27
CA GLU A 85 -2.75 -14.19 -12.69
C GLU A 85 -3.54 -12.90 -12.90
N ASP A 86 -4.66 -12.73 -12.21
CA ASP A 86 -5.48 -11.53 -12.36
C ASP A 86 -4.71 -10.26 -12.01
N LEU A 87 -4.04 -10.27 -10.86
CA LEU A 87 -3.24 -9.13 -10.42
C LEU A 87 -2.09 -8.85 -11.40
N ASN A 88 -1.41 -9.89 -11.87
CA ASN A 88 -0.29 -9.77 -12.79
C ASN A 88 -0.71 -9.12 -14.11
N LEU A 89 -1.85 -9.53 -14.66
CA LEU A 89 -2.34 -8.97 -15.92
C LEU A 89 -2.77 -7.51 -15.76
N ARG A 90 -3.40 -7.16 -14.65
CA ARG A 90 -3.75 -5.76 -14.36
C ARG A 90 -2.49 -4.90 -14.24
N ALA A 91 -1.49 -5.38 -13.53
CA ALA A 91 -0.21 -4.69 -13.38
C ALA A 91 0.48 -4.50 -14.74
N ALA A 92 0.47 -5.52 -15.58
CA ALA A 92 1.06 -5.45 -16.91
C ALA A 92 0.37 -4.37 -17.77
N ARG A 93 -0.96 -4.26 -17.69
CA ARG A 93 -1.70 -3.22 -18.41
C ARG A 93 -1.35 -1.82 -17.94
N PHE A 94 -1.24 -1.61 -16.61
CA PHE A 94 -0.83 -0.33 -16.06
C PHE A 94 0.59 0.03 -16.51
N LYS A 95 1.51 -0.93 -16.45
CA LYS A 95 2.91 -0.72 -16.84
C LYS A 95 3.04 -0.38 -18.32
N ALA A 96 2.24 -1.05 -19.18
CA ALA A 96 2.27 -0.83 -20.62
C ALA A 96 1.81 0.58 -21.01
N LYS A 97 0.90 1.16 -20.24
CA LYS A 97 0.26 2.44 -20.56
C LYS A 97 0.85 3.63 -19.84
N ASN A 98 1.68 3.41 -18.83
CA ASN A 98 2.15 4.48 -17.95
C ASN A 98 3.64 4.35 -17.67
N ARG A 99 4.30 5.50 -17.43
CA ARG A 99 5.71 5.55 -17.04
C ARG A 99 5.83 5.45 -15.53
N ILE A 100 5.59 4.29 -15.00
CA ILE A 100 5.67 3.99 -13.57
C ILE A 100 6.55 2.77 -13.36
N SER A 101 7.04 2.57 -12.15
CA SER A 101 7.79 1.36 -11.82
C SER A 101 6.88 0.14 -11.85
N LEU A 102 7.47 -1.04 -11.98
CA LEU A 102 6.70 -2.28 -11.92
C LEU A 102 6.00 -2.43 -10.56
N ALA A 103 6.67 -2.06 -9.48
CA ALA A 103 6.07 -2.09 -8.14
C ALA A 103 4.83 -1.19 -8.08
N ASP A 104 4.91 0.03 -8.59
CA ASP A 104 3.77 0.95 -8.61
C ASP A 104 2.64 0.42 -9.49
N ALA A 105 2.98 -0.28 -10.58
CA ALA A 105 1.99 -0.91 -11.44
C ALA A 105 1.20 -1.99 -10.67
N TYR A 106 1.86 -2.79 -9.84
CA TYR A 106 1.19 -3.77 -8.99
C TYR A 106 0.29 -3.11 -7.94
N ILE A 107 0.74 -2.01 -7.37
CA ILE A 107 -0.05 -1.26 -6.38
C ILE A 107 -1.30 -0.67 -7.04
N ALA A 108 -1.15 -0.08 -8.23
CA ALA A 108 -2.29 0.42 -9.00
C ALA A 108 -3.26 -0.70 -9.38
N ALA A 109 -2.73 -1.86 -9.77
CA ALA A 109 -3.53 -3.04 -10.09
C ALA A 109 -4.35 -3.51 -8.89
N LEU A 110 -3.77 -3.48 -7.70
CA LEU A 110 -4.46 -3.85 -6.47
C LEU A 110 -5.62 -2.88 -6.20
N CYS A 111 -5.39 -1.59 -6.39
CA CYS A 111 -6.44 -0.57 -6.25
C CYS A 111 -7.60 -0.83 -7.20
N GLU A 112 -7.29 -1.11 -8.47
CA GLU A 112 -8.32 -1.40 -9.47
C GLU A 112 -9.10 -2.66 -9.11
N LYS A 113 -8.40 -3.73 -8.75
CA LYS A 113 -9.01 -5.01 -8.43
C LYS A 113 -10.02 -4.92 -7.30
N HIS A 114 -9.68 -4.19 -6.24
CA HIS A 114 -10.50 -4.07 -5.04
C HIS A 114 -11.36 -2.81 -5.03
N ASN A 115 -11.28 -1.97 -6.04
CA ASN A 115 -11.93 -0.67 -6.07
C ASN A 115 -11.60 0.13 -4.80
N GLY A 116 -10.33 0.12 -4.44
CA GLY A 116 -9.83 0.70 -3.20
C GLY A 116 -9.28 2.10 -3.36
N ILE A 117 -9.11 2.76 -2.22
CA ILE A 117 -8.51 4.09 -2.16
C ILE A 117 -7.03 3.93 -1.84
N LEU A 118 -6.16 4.44 -2.71
CA LEU A 118 -4.72 4.36 -2.51
C LEU A 118 -4.27 5.41 -1.49
N VAL A 119 -3.55 4.96 -0.48
CA VAL A 119 -2.91 5.81 0.53
C VAL A 119 -1.41 5.82 0.23
N HIS A 120 -0.87 6.98 -0.10
CA HIS A 120 0.52 7.09 -0.57
C HIS A 120 1.14 8.45 -0.28
N LYS A 121 2.45 8.53 -0.42
CA LYS A 121 3.23 9.76 -0.38
C LYS A 121 3.96 10.02 -1.70
N ASP A 122 3.66 9.29 -2.76
CA ASP A 122 4.40 9.33 -4.02
C ASP A 122 3.63 10.13 -5.08
N PRO A 123 4.16 11.28 -5.53
CA PRO A 123 3.50 12.08 -6.57
C PRO A 123 3.39 11.37 -7.91
N GLU A 124 4.17 10.31 -8.17
CA GLU A 124 4.08 9.56 -9.43
C GLU A 124 2.71 8.96 -9.67
N PHE A 125 1.96 8.62 -8.60
CA PHE A 125 0.62 8.07 -8.76
C PHE A 125 -0.36 9.03 -9.42
N LYS A 126 -0.09 10.31 -9.42
CA LYS A 126 -0.93 11.30 -10.11
C LYS A 126 -0.98 11.08 -11.62
N ARG A 127 0.01 10.39 -12.17
CA ARG A 127 0.06 10.09 -13.60
C ARG A 127 -1.01 9.10 -14.05
N ILE A 128 -1.51 8.30 -13.14
CA ILE A 128 -2.51 7.27 -13.44
C ILE A 128 -3.90 7.63 -12.93
N LEU A 129 -4.05 8.86 -12.42
CA LEU A 129 -5.36 9.41 -12.08
C LEU A 129 -6.05 9.90 -13.38
N PRO A 130 -7.37 9.71 -13.51
CA PRO A 130 -8.34 9.25 -12.51
C PRO A 130 -8.59 7.74 -12.50
N ALA A 131 -7.69 6.94 -13.08
CA ALA A 131 -7.87 5.48 -13.14
C ALA A 131 -7.93 4.82 -11.75
N ILE A 132 -7.34 5.47 -10.72
CA ILE A 132 -7.42 5.02 -9.33
C ILE A 132 -7.83 6.18 -8.44
N ARG A 133 -8.46 5.86 -7.29
CA ARG A 133 -8.75 6.85 -6.25
C ARG A 133 -7.58 6.90 -5.28
N GLU A 134 -7.27 8.09 -4.77
CA GLU A 134 -6.12 8.25 -3.89
C GLU A 134 -6.44 9.05 -2.63
N TYR A 135 -5.64 8.82 -1.59
CA TYR A 135 -5.49 9.64 -0.41
C TYR A 135 -4.00 9.96 -0.26
N GLY A 136 -3.61 11.18 -0.62
CA GLY A 136 -2.22 11.60 -0.48
C GLY A 136 -1.87 11.92 0.96
N LEU A 137 -0.79 11.32 1.47
CA LEU A 137 -0.23 11.68 2.76
C LEU A 137 0.70 12.89 2.60
N PRO A 138 0.90 13.69 3.67
CA PRO A 138 1.81 14.84 3.56
C PRO A 138 3.24 14.40 3.30
N TYR A 139 3.93 15.16 2.44
CA TYR A 139 5.34 14.94 2.14
C TYR A 139 6.21 15.72 3.09
N LYS A 140 7.37 15.16 3.38
CA LYS A 140 8.46 15.92 3.98
C LYS A 140 9.13 16.71 2.86
N LYS A 141 9.05 18.00 2.95
CA LYS A 141 9.74 18.89 2.00
C LYS A 141 11.23 18.95 2.29
#